data_cf1e88c0cd471fa1551722300f067496
#
_entry.id   cf1e88c0cd471fa1551722300f067496
#
_cell.length_a   1.000
_cell.length_b   1.000
_cell.length_c   1.000
_cell.angle_alpha   90.00
_cell.angle_beta   90.00
_cell.angle_gamma   90.00
#
_symmetry.space_group_name_H-M   'P 1'
#
loop_
_entity.id
_entity.type
_entity.pdbx_description
1 polymer ?
#
loop_
_entity_poly.entity_id
_entity_poly.type
_entity_poly.pdbx_seq_one_letter_code
_entity_poly.pdbx_strand_id
1 'polypeptide(L)'
;MIIKRKSFSKSKYAETAKQARDRETTAAKSVAGLGLLGAGIAAKESLKAGSRKLTGKYTSAITKDMVTRAKADKVISQIRSRGVRPEDVAAADKFINETINNRLIHNSFATNKLAANGSKKIFKAVGRNAAKGAAIGGIIGAGLYGLNRKNLIKQNREKNRRLAMRRERLAGKQKES
;
A
#
# COMPACT_ATOMS: atom_id res chain seq x y z
N MET A 1 -37.80 -3.28 -62.77
CA MET A 1 -36.74 -4.01 -62.00
C MET A 1 -36.32 -3.07 -60.84
N ILE A 2 -36.80 -3.32 -59.61
CA ILE A 2 -36.58 -2.44 -58.46
C ILE A 2 -35.33 -2.97 -57.74
N ILE A 3 -34.21 -2.23 -57.84
CA ILE A 3 -32.98 -2.52 -57.16
C ILE A 3 -33.17 -2.18 -55.68
N LYS A 4 -33.41 -3.16 -54.81
CA LYS A 4 -33.37 -2.99 -53.35
C LYS A 4 -31.98 -2.57 -52.95
N ARG A 5 -31.80 -1.27 -52.70
CA ARG A 5 -30.58 -0.77 -51.98
C ARG A 5 -30.55 -1.42 -50.63
N LYS A 6 -29.63 -2.40 -50.44
CA LYS A 6 -29.32 -2.95 -49.12
C LYS A 6 -28.88 -1.78 -48.26
N SER A 7 -29.70 -1.41 -47.28
CA SER A 7 -29.34 -0.47 -46.25
C SER A 7 -28.11 -1.00 -45.51
N PHE A 8 -26.95 -0.49 -45.85
CA PHE A 8 -25.70 -0.80 -45.12
C PHE A 8 -25.87 -0.27 -43.68
N SER A 9 -26.01 -1.19 -42.79
CA SER A 9 -26.54 -1.04 -41.47
C SER A 9 -25.72 -0.03 -40.61
N LYS A 10 -26.40 1.01 -40.13
CA LYS A 10 -25.97 1.84 -39.01
C LYS A 10 -25.55 1.00 -37.79
N SER A 11 -25.96 -0.28 -37.71
CA SER A 11 -25.64 -1.19 -36.59
C SER A 11 -24.15 -1.55 -36.47
N LYS A 12 -23.39 -1.68 -37.56
CA LYS A 12 -21.93 -1.95 -37.47
C LYS A 12 -21.12 -0.77 -37.00
N TYR A 13 -21.57 0.47 -37.25
CA TYR A 13 -20.94 1.67 -36.71
C TYR A 13 -21.34 1.89 -35.25
N ALA A 14 -22.55 1.55 -34.87
CA ALA A 14 -22.99 1.64 -33.47
C ALA A 14 -22.30 0.59 -32.58
N GLU A 15 -22.07 -0.62 -33.09
CA GLU A 15 -21.29 -1.65 -32.38
C GLU A 15 -19.84 -1.22 -32.14
N THR A 16 -19.18 -0.64 -33.13
CA THR A 16 -17.80 -0.16 -32.95
C THR A 16 -17.69 0.99 -31.95
N ALA A 17 -18.67 1.90 -31.90
CA ALA A 17 -18.72 2.99 -30.93
C ALA A 17 -18.98 2.46 -29.50
N LYS A 18 -19.88 1.49 -29.35
CA LYS A 18 -20.14 0.83 -28.06
C LYS A 18 -18.90 0.06 -27.56
N GLN A 19 -18.27 -0.73 -28.42
CA GLN A 19 -17.04 -1.44 -28.10
C GLN A 19 -15.88 -0.50 -27.75
N ALA A 20 -15.77 0.67 -28.40
CA ALA A 20 -14.78 1.66 -28.06
C ALA A 20 -15.02 2.25 -26.64
N ARG A 21 -16.29 2.57 -26.30
CA ARG A 21 -16.66 3.03 -24.95
C ARG A 21 -16.42 1.96 -23.90
N ASP A 22 -16.78 0.70 -24.15
CA ASP A 22 -16.57 -0.42 -23.22
C ASP A 22 -15.07 -0.67 -22.97
N ARG A 23 -14.23 -0.50 -23.99
CA ARG A 23 -12.78 -0.58 -23.87
C ARG A 23 -12.19 0.59 -23.07
N GLU A 24 -12.70 1.82 -23.28
CA GLU A 24 -12.27 2.99 -22.51
C GLU A 24 -12.66 2.87 -21.03
N THR A 25 -13.86 2.39 -20.73
CA THR A 25 -14.27 2.15 -19.34
C THR A 25 -13.49 1.04 -18.67
N THR A 26 -13.19 -0.05 -19.40
CA THR A 26 -12.35 -1.16 -18.89
C THR A 26 -10.92 -0.68 -18.63
N ALA A 27 -10.36 0.14 -19.51
CA ALA A 27 -9.04 0.71 -19.33
C ALA A 27 -8.99 1.70 -18.15
N ALA A 28 -10.01 2.55 -17.99
CA ALA A 28 -10.11 3.44 -16.84
C ALA A 28 -10.19 2.66 -15.52
N LYS A 29 -10.97 1.57 -15.48
CA LYS A 29 -11.05 0.67 -14.33
C LYS A 29 -9.70 -0.01 -14.04
N SER A 30 -8.95 -0.42 -15.05
CA SER A 30 -7.62 -1.03 -14.85
C SER A 30 -6.59 -0.02 -14.34
N VAL A 31 -6.61 1.23 -14.81
CA VAL A 31 -5.76 2.32 -14.29
C VAL A 31 -6.06 2.59 -12.81
N ALA A 32 -7.35 2.69 -12.46
CA ALA A 32 -7.78 2.88 -11.07
C ALA A 32 -7.36 1.68 -10.20
N GLY A 33 -7.52 0.45 -10.69
CA GLY A 33 -7.11 -0.77 -10.01
C GLY A 33 -5.60 -0.80 -9.72
N LEU A 34 -4.75 -0.42 -10.67
CA LEU A 34 -3.30 -0.33 -10.47
C LEU A 34 -2.92 0.75 -9.46
N GLY A 35 -3.63 1.89 -9.45
CA GLY A 35 -3.46 2.92 -8.43
C GLY A 35 -3.76 2.40 -7.03
N LEU A 36 -4.87 1.69 -6.85
CA LEU A 36 -5.25 1.09 -5.57
C LEU A 36 -4.28 0.00 -5.11
N LEU A 37 -3.80 -0.85 -6.02
CA LEU A 37 -2.79 -1.86 -5.70
C LEU A 37 -1.47 -1.22 -5.26
N GLY A 38 -1.00 -0.20 -5.97
CA GLY A 38 0.19 0.56 -5.60
C GLY A 38 0.06 1.20 -4.21
N ALA A 39 -1.11 1.80 -3.91
CA ALA A 39 -1.41 2.36 -2.60
C ALA A 39 -1.38 1.27 -1.51
N GLY A 40 -2.01 0.12 -1.75
CA GLY A 40 -2.09 -0.99 -0.80
C GLY A 40 -0.71 -1.57 -0.46
N ILE A 41 0.13 -1.80 -1.45
CA ILE A 41 1.50 -2.31 -1.26
C ILE A 41 2.34 -1.31 -0.44
N ALA A 42 2.33 -0.04 -0.82
CA ALA A 42 3.10 0.99 -0.13
C ALA A 42 2.62 1.21 1.32
N ALA A 43 1.32 1.12 1.57
CA ALA A 43 0.74 1.18 2.91
C ALA A 43 1.20 -0.01 3.76
N LYS A 44 1.12 -1.24 3.23
CA LYS A 44 1.54 -2.47 3.92
C LYS A 44 3.01 -2.44 4.32
N GLU A 45 3.91 -2.05 3.42
CA GLU A 45 5.34 -1.96 3.71
C GLU A 45 5.64 -0.89 4.76
N SER A 46 4.99 0.26 4.69
CA SER A 46 5.13 1.33 5.67
C SER A 46 4.63 0.91 7.05
N LEU A 47 3.52 0.19 7.12
CA LEU A 47 2.98 -0.35 8.37
C LEU A 47 3.95 -1.36 8.99
N LYS A 48 4.47 -2.30 8.19
CA LYS A 48 5.41 -3.33 8.62
C LYS A 48 6.72 -2.72 9.15
N ALA A 49 7.30 -1.77 8.44
CA ALA A 49 8.52 -1.07 8.87
C ALA A 49 8.31 -0.25 10.15
N GLY A 50 7.18 0.49 10.20
CA GLY A 50 6.82 1.31 11.36
C GLY A 50 6.56 0.48 12.61
N SER A 51 5.81 -0.62 12.50
CA SER A 51 5.51 -1.52 13.62
C SER A 51 6.77 -2.17 14.16
N ARG A 52 7.66 -2.69 13.31
CA ARG A 52 8.95 -3.27 13.73
C ARG A 52 9.79 -2.28 14.54
N LYS A 53 9.89 -1.03 14.07
CA LYS A 53 10.64 0.02 14.76
C LYS A 53 10.02 0.39 16.12
N LEU A 54 8.71 0.45 16.20
CA LEU A 54 7.99 0.75 17.43
C LEU A 54 8.13 -0.40 18.43
N THR A 55 7.94 -1.66 17.99
CA THR A 55 8.11 -2.86 18.80
C THR A 55 9.52 -2.95 19.36
N GLY A 56 10.56 -2.72 18.54
CA GLY A 56 11.95 -2.74 19.01
C GLY A 56 12.24 -1.73 20.13
N LYS A 57 11.69 -0.50 20.02
CA LYS A 57 11.82 0.51 21.08
C LYS A 57 11.08 0.12 22.35
N TYR A 58 9.88 -0.44 22.22
CA TYR A 58 9.06 -0.89 23.33
C TYR A 58 9.73 -2.05 24.07
N THR A 59 10.20 -3.06 23.35
CA THR A 59 10.93 -4.21 23.91
C THR A 59 12.19 -3.76 24.62
N SER A 60 12.97 -2.83 24.03
CA SER A 60 14.18 -2.30 24.67
C SER A 60 13.88 -1.55 26.00
N ALA A 61 12.76 -0.83 26.07
CA ALA A 61 12.36 -0.14 27.32
C ALA A 61 12.01 -1.17 28.41
N ILE A 62 11.20 -2.17 28.08
CA ILE A 62 10.82 -3.24 29.03
C ILE A 62 12.04 -4.01 29.49
N THR A 63 12.95 -4.37 28.59
CA THR A 63 14.18 -5.11 28.94
C THR A 63 15.03 -4.31 29.92
N LYS A 64 15.16 -2.99 29.73
CA LYS A 64 15.88 -2.12 30.68
C LYS A 64 15.25 -2.13 32.07
N ASP A 65 13.93 -2.11 32.16
CA ASP A 65 13.22 -2.14 33.43
C ASP A 65 13.39 -3.50 34.13
N MET A 66 13.32 -4.61 33.40
CA MET A 66 13.60 -5.95 33.95
C MET A 66 15.03 -6.09 34.47
N VAL A 67 16.03 -5.59 33.73
CA VAL A 67 17.44 -5.60 34.16
C VAL A 67 17.63 -4.74 35.42
N THR A 68 16.94 -3.60 35.52
CA THR A 68 17.00 -2.74 36.71
C THR A 68 16.46 -3.45 37.94
N ARG A 69 15.33 -4.17 37.79
CA ARG A 69 14.71 -4.95 38.88
C ARG A 69 15.62 -6.10 39.31
N ALA A 70 16.17 -6.87 38.36
CA ALA A 70 17.11 -7.96 38.66
C ALA A 70 18.37 -7.49 39.39
N LYS A 71 18.91 -6.31 39.05
CA LYS A 71 20.04 -5.70 39.77
C LYS A 71 19.67 -5.32 41.21
N ALA A 72 18.48 -4.79 41.42
CA ALA A 72 18.00 -4.43 42.75
C ALA A 72 17.82 -5.67 43.64
N ASP A 73 17.21 -6.72 43.11
CA ASP A 73 17.03 -8.00 43.82
C ASP A 73 18.39 -8.60 44.22
N LYS A 74 19.42 -8.50 43.35
CA LYS A 74 20.77 -8.88 43.65
C LYS A 74 21.40 -8.09 44.80
N VAL A 75 21.19 -6.76 44.82
CA VAL A 75 21.68 -5.91 45.89
C VAL A 75 21.05 -6.28 47.22
N ILE A 76 19.73 -6.45 47.25
CA ILE A 76 19.00 -6.91 48.44
C ILE A 76 19.53 -8.26 48.96
N SER A 77 19.75 -9.22 48.09
CA SER A 77 20.28 -10.50 48.45
C SER A 77 21.72 -10.41 49.03
N GLN A 78 22.54 -9.56 48.48
CA GLN A 78 23.91 -9.28 49.01
C GLN A 78 23.89 -8.60 50.40
N ILE A 79 22.93 -7.68 50.63
CA ILE A 79 22.80 -7.06 51.96
C ILE A 79 22.38 -8.12 52.98
N ARG A 80 21.43 -9.01 52.65
CA ARG A 80 21.00 -10.13 53.50
C ARG A 80 22.14 -11.08 53.83
N SER A 81 23.01 -11.43 52.86
CA SER A 81 24.12 -12.35 53.07
C SER A 81 25.26 -11.79 53.93
N ARG A 82 25.33 -10.49 54.13
CA ARG A 82 26.38 -9.81 54.95
C ARG A 82 26.07 -9.74 56.43
N GLY A 83 25.01 -10.38 56.94
CA GLY A 83 24.67 -10.41 58.34
C GLY A 83 24.19 -9.07 58.91
N VAL A 84 23.67 -8.20 58.07
CA VAL A 84 23.07 -6.91 58.47
C VAL A 84 21.80 -7.20 59.28
N ARG A 85 21.49 -6.35 60.27
CA ARG A 85 20.28 -6.53 61.11
C ARG A 85 19.04 -6.66 60.26
N PRO A 86 18.07 -7.53 60.62
CA PRO A 86 16.87 -7.77 59.85
C PRO A 86 16.05 -6.47 59.61
N GLU A 87 16.05 -5.54 60.53
CA GLU A 87 15.35 -4.26 60.47
C GLU A 87 15.93 -3.35 59.39
N ASP A 88 17.25 -3.30 59.29
CA ASP A 88 17.97 -2.50 58.28
C ASP A 88 17.79 -3.13 56.88
N VAL A 89 17.71 -4.43 56.79
CA VAL A 89 17.41 -5.17 55.54
C VAL A 89 15.97 -4.85 55.06
N ALA A 90 15.01 -4.83 56.00
CA ALA A 90 13.61 -4.53 55.66
C ALA A 90 13.45 -3.04 55.23
N ALA A 91 14.15 -2.13 55.86
CA ALA A 91 14.16 -0.71 55.49
C ALA A 91 14.78 -0.51 54.09
N ALA A 92 15.91 -1.17 53.79
CA ALA A 92 16.56 -1.13 52.49
C ALA A 92 15.67 -1.74 51.39
N ASP A 93 15.01 -2.85 51.69
CA ASP A 93 14.08 -3.53 50.74
C ASP A 93 12.91 -2.61 50.41
N LYS A 94 12.29 -1.99 51.43
CA LYS A 94 11.20 -1.03 51.25
C LYS A 94 11.64 0.16 50.39
N PHE A 95 12.78 0.80 50.72
CA PHE A 95 13.31 1.95 49.98
C PHE A 95 13.62 1.60 48.51
N ILE A 96 14.26 0.46 48.26
CA ILE A 96 14.59 0.01 46.93
C ILE A 96 13.33 -0.29 46.12
N ASN A 97 12.34 -0.97 46.72
CA ASN A 97 11.09 -1.28 46.07
C ASN A 97 10.25 -0.05 45.75
N GLU A 98 10.18 0.94 46.66
CA GLU A 98 9.52 2.21 46.39
C GLU A 98 10.20 3.00 45.27
N THR A 99 11.54 3.04 45.27
CA THR A 99 12.30 3.71 44.22
C THR A 99 12.11 3.06 42.87
N ILE A 100 12.13 1.72 42.81
CA ILE A 100 11.93 0.99 41.60
C ILE A 100 10.50 1.13 41.08
N ASN A 101 9.51 1.02 41.97
CA ASN A 101 8.10 1.16 41.58
C ASN A 101 7.80 2.55 41.02
N ASN A 102 8.32 3.61 41.67
CA ASN A 102 8.19 4.97 41.15
C ASN A 102 8.83 5.14 39.78
N ARG A 103 10.01 4.53 39.57
CA ARG A 103 10.68 4.54 38.25
C ARG A 103 9.92 3.73 37.21
N LEU A 104 9.37 2.57 37.56
CA LEU A 104 8.55 1.74 36.67
C LEU A 104 7.25 2.47 36.27
N ILE A 105 6.61 3.15 37.19
CA ILE A 105 5.43 3.98 36.91
C ILE A 105 5.80 5.10 35.95
N HIS A 106 6.88 5.82 36.18
CA HIS A 106 7.36 6.87 35.29
C HIS A 106 7.70 6.33 33.88
N ASN A 107 8.37 5.18 33.81
CA ASN A 107 8.71 4.52 32.56
C ASN A 107 7.47 4.02 31.83
N SER A 108 6.44 3.54 32.54
CA SER A 108 5.17 3.11 31.92
C SER A 108 4.44 4.28 31.24
N PHE A 109 4.40 5.45 31.89
CA PHE A 109 3.87 6.67 31.26
C PHE A 109 4.67 7.08 30.02
N ALA A 110 5.99 7.06 30.10
CA ALA A 110 6.86 7.37 28.97
C ALA A 110 6.70 6.38 27.83
N THR A 111 6.52 5.09 28.13
CA THR A 111 6.31 4.02 27.16
C THR A 111 4.97 4.15 26.49
N ASN A 112 3.90 4.45 27.24
CA ASN A 112 2.57 4.70 26.70
C ASN A 112 2.55 5.93 25.78
N LYS A 113 3.21 7.02 26.17
CA LYS A 113 3.38 8.21 25.33
C LYS A 113 4.18 7.91 24.07
N LEU A 114 5.22 7.07 24.16
CA LEU A 114 6.01 6.61 23.02
C LEU A 114 5.14 5.77 22.06
N ALA A 115 4.31 4.87 22.57
CA ALA A 115 3.39 4.07 21.78
C ALA A 115 2.36 4.93 21.06
N ALA A 116 1.71 5.86 21.75
CA ALA A 116 0.72 6.76 21.17
C ALA A 116 1.32 7.66 20.07
N ASN A 117 2.48 8.29 20.34
CA ASN A 117 3.16 9.14 19.37
C ASN A 117 3.75 8.34 18.21
N GLY A 118 4.22 7.11 18.47
CA GLY A 118 4.71 6.20 17.47
C GLY A 118 3.62 5.78 16.51
N SER A 119 2.44 5.42 17.01
CA SER A 119 1.27 5.08 16.21
C SER A 119 0.86 6.23 15.27
N LYS A 120 0.74 7.45 15.79
CA LYS A 120 0.44 8.64 14.97
C LYS A 120 1.45 8.86 13.84
N LYS A 121 2.75 8.68 14.12
CA LYS A 121 3.81 8.79 13.11
C LYS A 121 3.71 7.69 12.05
N ILE A 122 3.40 6.46 12.46
CA ILE A 122 3.19 5.33 11.54
C ILE A 122 2.01 5.62 10.62
N PHE A 123 0.84 6.00 11.16
CA PHE A 123 -0.33 6.31 10.35
C PHE A 123 -0.08 7.45 9.35
N LYS A 124 0.63 8.50 9.77
CA LYS A 124 1.01 9.60 8.87
C LYS A 124 1.96 9.12 7.74
N ALA A 125 2.91 8.24 8.05
CA ALA A 125 3.81 7.66 7.05
C ALA A 125 3.07 6.72 6.09
N VAL A 126 2.16 5.88 6.60
CA VAL A 126 1.30 5.00 5.81
C VAL A 126 0.47 5.81 4.82
N GLY A 127 -0.20 6.87 5.28
CA GLY A 127 -1.01 7.73 4.41
C GLY A 127 -0.18 8.39 3.29
N ARG A 128 1.00 8.94 3.62
CA ARG A 128 1.89 9.54 2.61
C ARG A 128 2.39 8.54 1.58
N ASN A 129 2.78 7.34 2.02
CA ASN A 129 3.32 6.32 1.13
C ASN A 129 2.21 5.65 0.30
N ALA A 130 1.01 5.51 0.85
CA ALA A 130 -0.16 5.08 0.09
C ALA A 130 -0.48 6.07 -1.05
N ALA A 131 -0.46 7.38 -0.78
CA ALA A 131 -0.68 8.40 -1.80
C ALA A 131 0.40 8.35 -2.91
N LYS A 132 1.69 8.18 -2.53
CA LYS A 132 2.78 7.99 -3.51
C LYS A 132 2.60 6.73 -4.34
N GLY A 133 2.24 5.60 -3.69
CA GLY A 133 1.97 4.34 -4.37
C GLY A 133 0.79 4.44 -5.34
N ALA A 134 -0.27 5.14 -4.97
CA ALA A 134 -1.41 5.42 -5.84
C ALA A 134 -1.00 6.24 -7.07
N ALA A 135 -0.19 7.28 -6.88
CA ALA A 135 0.32 8.11 -7.98
C ALA A 135 1.17 7.30 -8.96
N ILE A 136 2.13 6.51 -8.45
CA ILE A 136 2.98 5.66 -9.29
C ILE A 136 2.15 4.62 -10.05
N GLY A 137 1.24 3.92 -9.36
CA GLY A 137 0.34 2.93 -9.97
C GLY A 137 -0.56 3.57 -11.03
N GLY A 138 -1.06 4.78 -10.79
CA GLY A 138 -1.84 5.55 -11.76
C GLY A 138 -1.03 5.95 -13.00
N ILE A 139 0.21 6.40 -12.84
CA ILE A 139 1.11 6.74 -13.95
C ILE A 139 1.41 5.51 -14.81
N ILE A 140 1.73 4.36 -14.18
CA ILE A 140 1.95 3.09 -14.88
C ILE A 140 0.70 2.67 -15.65
N GLY A 141 -0.46 2.74 -15.00
CA GLY A 141 -1.75 2.41 -15.62
C GLY A 141 -2.06 3.31 -16.82
N ALA A 142 -1.86 4.62 -16.69
CA ALA A 142 -2.05 5.58 -17.78
C ALA A 142 -1.08 5.33 -18.95
N GLY A 143 0.18 5.00 -18.65
CA GLY A 143 1.18 4.62 -19.65
C GLY A 143 0.78 3.38 -20.44
N LEU A 144 0.36 2.32 -19.77
CA LEU A 144 -0.12 1.09 -20.38
C LEU A 144 -1.37 1.33 -21.24
N TYR A 145 -2.30 2.18 -20.76
CA TYR A 145 -3.46 2.59 -21.53
C TYR A 145 -3.07 3.32 -22.81
N GLY A 146 -2.13 4.29 -22.72
CA GLY A 146 -1.66 5.03 -23.87
C GLY A 146 -1.01 4.15 -24.96
N LEU A 147 -0.20 3.18 -24.54
CA LEU A 147 0.41 2.19 -25.44
C LEU A 147 -0.64 1.32 -26.11
N ASN A 148 -1.60 0.81 -25.35
CA ASN A 148 -2.67 -0.02 -25.89
C ASN A 148 -3.56 0.76 -26.88
N ARG A 149 -3.85 2.02 -26.59
CA ARG A 149 -4.60 2.91 -27.49
C ARG A 149 -3.86 3.14 -28.81
N LYS A 150 -2.56 3.38 -28.78
CA LYS A 150 -1.75 3.51 -30.00
C LYS A 150 -1.78 2.25 -30.86
N ASN A 151 -1.66 1.08 -30.26
CA ASN A 151 -1.74 -0.20 -30.95
C ASN A 151 -3.12 -0.44 -31.59
N LEU A 152 -4.19 -0.11 -30.89
CA LEU A 152 -5.56 -0.23 -31.41
C LEU A 152 -5.80 0.72 -32.60
N ILE A 153 -5.31 1.95 -32.53
CA ILE A 153 -5.39 2.90 -33.64
C ILE A 153 -4.63 2.36 -34.86
N LYS A 154 -3.42 1.82 -34.67
CA LYS A 154 -2.63 1.21 -35.74
C LYS A 154 -3.36 0.02 -36.40
N GLN A 155 -3.89 -0.90 -35.61
CA GLN A 155 -4.67 -2.03 -36.10
C GLN A 155 -5.92 -1.59 -36.87
N ASN A 156 -6.63 -0.60 -36.40
CA ASN A 156 -7.83 -0.08 -37.09
C ASN A 156 -7.45 0.59 -38.42
N ARG A 157 -6.34 1.34 -38.49
CA ARG A 157 -5.82 1.92 -39.75
C ARG A 157 -5.46 0.83 -40.75
N GLU A 158 -4.77 -0.22 -40.34
CA GLU A 158 -4.40 -1.35 -41.21
C GLU A 158 -5.65 -2.10 -41.70
N LYS A 159 -6.62 -2.32 -40.82
CA LYS A 159 -7.90 -2.95 -41.20
C LYS A 159 -8.68 -2.14 -42.20
N ASN A 160 -8.75 -0.83 -42.01
CA ASN A 160 -9.41 0.08 -42.96
C ASN A 160 -8.69 0.10 -44.31
N ARG A 161 -7.35 0.08 -44.31
CA ARG A 161 -6.52 0.02 -45.55
C ARG A 161 -6.77 -1.28 -46.32
N ARG A 162 -6.84 -2.42 -45.61
CA ARG A 162 -7.18 -3.71 -46.25
C ARG A 162 -8.61 -3.73 -46.82
N LEU A 163 -9.57 -3.10 -46.14
CA LEU A 163 -10.93 -2.99 -46.63
C LEU A 163 -11.05 -2.08 -47.87
N ALA A 164 -10.30 -0.97 -47.90
CA ALA A 164 -10.21 -0.09 -49.07
C ALA A 164 -9.65 -0.83 -50.28
N MET A 165 -8.52 -1.53 -50.16
CA MET A 165 -7.93 -2.33 -51.22
C MET A 165 -8.86 -3.43 -51.72
N ARG A 166 -9.64 -4.07 -50.84
CA ARG A 166 -10.66 -5.06 -51.26
C ARG A 166 -11.77 -4.44 -52.09
N ARG A 167 -12.23 -3.23 -51.69
CA ARG A 167 -13.26 -2.50 -52.43
C ARG A 167 -12.80 -2.11 -53.84
N GLU A 168 -11.56 -1.62 -53.96
CA GLU A 168 -10.95 -1.28 -55.25
C GLU A 168 -10.84 -2.51 -56.18
N ARG A 169 -10.40 -3.66 -55.66
CA ARG A 169 -10.31 -4.93 -56.42
C ARG A 169 -11.69 -5.41 -56.88
N LEU A 170 -12.72 -5.22 -56.09
CA LEU A 170 -14.08 -5.61 -56.45
C LEU A 170 -14.68 -4.64 -57.51
N ALA A 171 -14.38 -3.36 -57.38
CA ALA A 171 -14.80 -2.34 -58.35
C ALA A 171 -14.09 -2.51 -59.70
N GLY A 172 -12.80 -2.93 -59.72
CA GLY A 172 -12.07 -3.26 -60.92
C GLY A 172 -12.67 -4.44 -61.67
N LYS A 173 -13.03 -5.52 -60.97
CA LYS A 173 -13.68 -6.71 -61.59
C LYS A 173 -15.05 -6.45 -62.14
N GLN A 174 -15.79 -5.43 -61.64
CA GLN A 174 -17.11 -5.06 -62.20
C GLN A 174 -17.03 -4.19 -63.45
N LYS A 175 -15.89 -3.65 -63.79
CA LYS A 175 -15.65 -2.89 -65.03
C LYS A 175 -15.16 -3.75 -66.18
N GLU A 176 -14.69 -4.92 -65.89
CA GLU A 176 -14.15 -5.89 -66.90
C GLU A 176 -15.20 -6.93 -67.35
N SER A 177 -16.39 -6.94 -66.74
CA SER A 177 -17.55 -7.76 -67.11
C SER A 177 -18.64 -6.90 -67.77
#